data_360a4ca303ab88e4b3ab2d374dc3e0e8
#
_entry.id   360a4ca303ab88e4b3ab2d374dc3e0e8
#
_cell.length_a   1.000
_cell.length_b   1.000
_cell.length_c   1.000
_cell.angle_alpha   90.00
_cell.angle_beta   90.00
_cell.angle_gamma   90.00
#
_symmetry.space_group_name_H-M   'P 1'
#
loop_
_entity.id
_entity.type
_entity.pdbx_description
1 polymer ?
#
loop_
_entity_poly.entity_id
_entity_poly.type
_entity_poly.pdbx_seq_one_letter_code
_entity_poly.pdbx_strand_id
1 'polypeptide(L)'
;MLSAAKEKRHHGSMQVPYSYYDCRMPDYFPGVPLHWHGEMELNYIKRGTGYFQYEDRLLTAHAGDIFLIQPNLVHAILPAEQESMFYDTIVFHQNMLIGGYDDRSYTEILQPFFSARRRIQAPISPEHSGYTALFASVHQIFRCIRENSAVSDLLLKSELLRFFY
;
A
#
# COMPACT_ATOMS: atom_id res chain seq x y z
N MET A 1 18.09 1.75 20.05
CA MET A 1 16.87 1.43 19.26
C MET A 1 16.39 2.72 18.63
N LEU A 2 16.26 2.79 17.31
CA LEU A 2 15.61 3.93 16.63
C LEU A 2 14.13 3.90 17.01
N SER A 3 13.63 4.96 17.63
CA SER A 3 12.21 5.09 17.97
C SER A 3 11.43 5.34 16.68
N ALA A 4 10.48 4.47 16.36
CA ALA A 4 9.56 4.68 15.25
C ALA A 4 8.70 5.93 15.50
N ALA A 5 8.70 6.87 14.57
CA ALA A 5 7.92 8.09 14.69
C ALA A 5 6.55 7.93 14.01
N LYS A 6 5.50 8.53 14.62
CA LYS A 6 4.24 8.71 13.90
C LYS A 6 4.48 9.68 12.74
N GLU A 7 4.08 9.30 11.55
CA GLU A 7 4.18 10.19 10.40
C GLU A 7 3.29 11.43 10.62
N LYS A 8 3.84 12.61 10.31
CA LYS A 8 3.12 13.89 10.44
C LYS A 8 2.44 14.32 9.14
N ARG A 9 2.76 13.63 8.04
CA ARG A 9 2.16 13.94 6.73
C ARG A 9 0.70 13.51 6.74
N HIS A 10 -0.16 14.32 6.16
CA HIS A 10 -1.55 13.97 5.89
C HIS A 10 -1.66 13.37 4.49
N HIS A 11 -2.21 12.17 4.39
CA HIS A 11 -2.44 11.47 3.13
C HIS A 11 -3.85 11.74 2.64
N GLY A 12 -3.96 12.65 1.65
CA GLY A 12 -5.24 12.99 1.04
C GLY A 12 -6.03 14.07 1.78
N SER A 13 -7.30 14.18 1.44
CA SER A 13 -8.27 15.12 2.00
C SER A 13 -9.59 14.40 2.27
N MET A 14 -10.60 15.12 2.82
CA MET A 14 -11.95 14.53 2.99
C MET A 14 -12.60 14.15 1.65
N GLN A 15 -12.30 14.88 0.57
CA GLN A 15 -12.87 14.63 -0.76
C GLN A 15 -12.06 13.61 -1.56
N VAL A 16 -10.72 13.60 -1.38
CA VAL A 16 -9.79 12.67 -2.01
C VAL A 16 -9.00 11.99 -0.90
N PRO A 17 -9.55 10.92 -0.28
CA PRO A 17 -8.99 10.31 0.93
C PRO A 17 -7.83 9.35 0.63
N TYR A 18 -6.96 9.72 -0.29
CA TYR A 18 -5.74 9.00 -0.65
C TYR A 18 -4.64 9.94 -1.14
N SER A 19 -3.41 9.46 -1.12
CA SER A 19 -2.25 10.08 -1.77
C SER A 19 -1.52 9.06 -2.61
N TYR A 20 -0.97 9.51 -3.73
CA TYR A 20 -0.16 8.69 -4.65
C TYR A 20 1.27 9.18 -4.68
N TYR A 21 2.21 8.24 -4.74
CA TYR A 21 3.64 8.50 -4.85
C TYR A 21 4.27 7.61 -5.91
N ASP A 22 4.92 8.23 -6.92
CA ASP A 22 5.87 7.56 -7.83
C ASP A 22 7.24 7.60 -7.17
N CYS A 23 7.66 6.49 -6.62
CA CYS A 23 8.83 6.38 -5.76
C CYS A 23 10.02 5.82 -6.53
N ARG A 24 11.19 6.47 -6.35
CA ARG A 24 12.46 6.03 -6.96
C ARG A 24 13.58 6.18 -5.93
N MET A 25 14.09 5.08 -5.44
CA MET A 25 15.20 5.03 -4.51
C MET A 25 16.45 4.48 -5.19
N PRO A 26 17.63 5.03 -4.96
CA PRO A 26 17.90 6.24 -4.16
C PRO A 26 17.73 7.55 -4.94
N ASP A 27 17.26 7.54 -6.19
CA ASP A 27 17.31 8.67 -7.13
C ASP A 27 16.59 9.93 -6.59
N TYR A 28 15.40 9.78 -6.01
CA TYR A 28 14.61 10.89 -5.49
C TYR A 28 14.78 11.10 -3.99
N PHE A 29 15.04 10.03 -3.25
CA PHE A 29 15.24 10.04 -1.80
C PHE A 29 15.97 8.77 -1.37
N PRO A 30 16.74 8.83 -0.25
CA PRO A 30 17.62 7.73 0.16
C PRO A 30 16.89 6.52 0.72
N GLY A 31 15.62 6.67 1.11
CA GLY A 31 14.79 5.64 1.72
C GLY A 31 13.70 6.24 2.58
N VAL A 32 12.74 5.43 2.98
CA VAL A 32 11.67 5.82 3.90
C VAL A 32 12.05 5.34 5.29
N PRO A 33 12.32 6.26 6.25
CA PRO A 33 12.75 5.88 7.59
C PRO A 33 11.65 5.15 8.36
N LEU A 34 12.01 4.49 9.45
CA LEU A 34 11.08 3.74 10.29
C LEU A 34 10.00 4.66 10.86
N HIS A 35 8.75 4.39 10.51
CA HIS A 35 7.58 5.18 10.88
C HIS A 35 6.30 4.34 10.93
N TRP A 36 5.19 4.96 11.29
CA TRP A 36 3.86 4.38 11.21
C TRP A 36 2.80 5.47 10.96
N HIS A 37 1.68 5.10 10.35
CA HIS A 37 0.52 5.94 10.09
C HIS A 37 -0.79 5.16 10.22
N GLY A 38 -1.92 5.85 10.24
CA GLY A 38 -3.25 5.25 10.45
C GLY A 38 -3.95 4.78 9.18
N GLU A 39 -3.33 4.97 8.04
CA GLU A 39 -3.86 4.62 6.72
C GLU A 39 -3.36 3.23 6.28
N MET A 40 -4.03 2.66 5.28
CA MET A 40 -3.54 1.51 4.52
C MET A 40 -2.58 1.99 3.43
N GLU A 41 -1.49 1.27 3.20
CA GLU A 41 -0.54 1.59 2.14
C GLU A 41 -0.36 0.38 1.22
N LEU A 42 -0.57 0.57 -0.08
CA LEU A 42 -0.35 -0.44 -1.11
C LEU A 42 0.80 -0.01 -2.00
N ASN A 43 1.82 -0.87 -2.07
CA ASN A 43 3.02 -0.66 -2.88
C ASN A 43 3.10 -1.72 -3.98
N TYR A 44 3.43 -1.29 -5.19
CA TYR A 44 3.74 -2.17 -6.32
C TYR A 44 5.14 -1.89 -6.84
N ILE A 45 6.01 -2.89 -6.82
CA ILE A 45 7.40 -2.77 -7.26
C ILE A 45 7.46 -2.91 -8.78
N LYS A 46 7.78 -1.80 -9.46
CA LYS A 46 7.86 -1.76 -10.93
C LYS A 46 9.18 -2.31 -11.47
N ARG A 47 10.28 -2.03 -10.76
CA ARG A 47 11.63 -2.36 -11.20
C ARG A 47 12.62 -2.33 -10.05
N GLY A 48 13.66 -3.16 -10.14
CA GLY A 48 14.79 -3.19 -9.22
C GLY A 48 14.52 -3.95 -7.95
N THR A 49 15.38 -3.75 -6.96
CA THR A 49 15.38 -4.48 -5.68
C THR A 49 15.51 -3.50 -4.52
N GLY A 50 14.87 -3.82 -3.40
CA GLY A 50 14.96 -3.08 -2.16
C GLY A 50 14.49 -3.92 -0.99
N TYR A 51 14.28 -3.27 0.15
CA TYR A 51 13.84 -3.95 1.35
C TYR A 51 12.65 -3.23 1.97
N PHE A 52 11.65 -4.02 2.42
CA PHE A 52 10.58 -3.59 3.29
C PHE A 52 10.83 -4.13 4.69
N GLN A 53 11.00 -3.24 5.65
CA GLN A 53 11.09 -3.60 7.06
C GLN A 53 9.69 -3.49 7.68
N TYR A 54 9.22 -4.57 8.29
CA TYR A 54 8.00 -4.63 9.08
C TYR A 54 8.35 -5.04 10.50
N GLU A 55 8.22 -4.12 11.45
CA GLU A 55 8.58 -4.36 12.85
C GLU A 55 10.03 -4.89 12.96
N ASP A 56 10.21 -6.19 13.20
CA ASP A 56 11.49 -6.89 13.33
C ASP A 56 11.90 -7.70 12.07
N ARG A 57 11.06 -7.72 11.04
CA ARG A 57 11.29 -8.51 9.82
C ARG A 57 11.77 -7.61 8.69
N LEU A 58 12.84 -8.03 8.03
CA LEU A 58 13.33 -7.42 6.79
C LEU A 58 12.99 -8.35 5.62
N LEU A 59 12.19 -7.86 4.67
CA LEU A 59 11.73 -8.60 3.51
C LEU A 59 12.35 -8.01 2.26
N THR A 60 12.92 -8.84 1.41
CA THR A 60 13.40 -8.40 0.09
C THR A 60 12.23 -8.15 -0.83
N ALA A 61 12.29 -7.06 -1.58
CA ALA A 61 11.32 -6.66 -2.59
C ALA A 61 11.94 -6.76 -3.98
N HIS A 62 11.25 -7.41 -4.90
CA HIS A 62 11.66 -7.54 -6.30
C HIS A 62 10.59 -6.97 -7.23
N ALA A 63 10.98 -6.68 -8.48
CA ALA A 63 10.03 -6.27 -9.50
C ALA A 63 8.88 -7.27 -9.63
N GLY A 64 7.64 -6.78 -9.61
CA GLY A 64 6.41 -7.56 -9.60
C GLY A 64 5.81 -7.79 -8.21
N ASP A 65 6.57 -7.61 -7.14
CA ASP A 65 6.04 -7.80 -5.78
C ASP A 65 5.01 -6.71 -5.41
N ILE A 66 4.02 -7.14 -4.65
CA ILE A 66 2.99 -6.28 -4.05
C ILE A 66 3.14 -6.34 -2.54
N PHE A 67 3.20 -5.17 -1.89
CA PHE A 67 3.24 -5.04 -0.43
C PHE A 67 2.01 -4.26 0.03
N LEU A 68 1.26 -4.82 0.97
CA LEU A 68 0.18 -4.12 1.66
C LEU A 68 0.57 -3.90 3.11
N ILE A 69 0.70 -2.63 3.50
CA ILE A 69 1.03 -2.19 4.85
C ILE A 69 -0.26 -1.80 5.55
N GLN A 70 -0.54 -2.48 6.65
CA GLN A 70 -1.77 -2.26 7.43
C GLN A 70 -1.63 -1.03 8.34
N PRO A 71 -2.75 -0.39 8.72
CA PRO A 71 -2.73 0.75 9.62
C PRO A 71 -1.96 0.47 10.92
N ASN A 72 -1.21 1.47 11.37
CA ASN A 72 -0.41 1.44 12.60
C ASN A 72 0.73 0.41 12.62
N LEU A 73 1.03 -0.23 11.50
CA LEU A 73 2.19 -1.10 11.38
C LEU A 73 3.48 -0.25 11.25
N VAL A 74 4.43 -0.50 12.13
CA VAL A 74 5.75 0.14 12.06
C VAL A 74 6.52 -0.44 10.88
N HIS A 75 6.97 0.42 9.96
CA HIS A 75 7.63 -0.01 8.74
C HIS A 75 8.67 1.00 8.23
N ALA A 76 9.57 0.52 7.38
CA ALA A 76 10.53 1.32 6.62
C ALA A 76 10.71 0.72 5.23
N ILE A 77 11.13 1.53 4.25
CA ILE A 77 11.46 1.07 2.91
C ILE A 77 12.89 1.54 2.61
N LEU A 78 13.77 0.59 2.29
CA LEU A 78 15.20 0.81 2.19
C LEU A 78 15.70 0.39 0.79
N PRO A 79 16.66 1.10 0.20
CA PRO A 79 17.30 0.65 -1.02
C PRO A 79 18.18 -0.58 -0.75
N ALA A 80 18.34 -1.44 -1.75
CA ALA A 80 19.42 -2.42 -1.74
C ALA A 80 20.75 -1.74 -2.10
N GLU A 81 21.85 -2.33 -1.66
CA GLU A 81 23.17 -1.81 -1.98
C GLU A 81 23.40 -1.82 -3.50
N GLN A 82 23.81 -0.67 -4.04
CA GLN A 82 24.15 -0.47 -5.47
C GLN A 82 23.00 -0.74 -6.45
N GLU A 83 21.75 -0.83 -5.96
CA GLU A 83 20.57 -1.00 -6.81
C GLU A 83 19.57 0.14 -6.61
N SER A 84 18.77 0.38 -7.65
CA SER A 84 17.65 1.31 -7.58
C SER A 84 16.35 0.51 -7.51
N MET A 85 15.39 0.99 -6.73
CA MET A 85 14.05 0.44 -6.69
C MET A 85 13.01 1.50 -7.10
N PHE A 86 12.17 1.16 -8.08
CA PHE A 86 11.08 1.98 -8.60
C PHE A 86 9.76 1.34 -8.24
N TYR A 87 8.91 2.06 -7.54
CA TYR A 87 7.61 1.53 -7.11
C TYR A 87 6.53 2.61 -7.06
N ASP A 88 5.31 2.20 -7.27
CA ASP A 88 4.12 3.02 -7.09
C ASP A 88 3.52 2.76 -5.71
N THR A 89 3.12 3.81 -5.00
CA THR A 89 2.48 3.74 -3.69
C THR A 89 1.17 4.50 -3.70
N ILE A 90 0.11 3.88 -3.16
CA ILE A 90 -1.09 4.58 -2.72
C ILE A 90 -1.24 4.42 -1.21
N VAL A 91 -1.37 5.54 -0.51
CA VAL A 91 -1.75 5.58 0.92
C VAL A 91 -3.19 6.06 0.99
N PHE A 92 -4.08 5.25 1.57
CA PHE A 92 -5.51 5.55 1.57
C PHE A 92 -6.19 5.29 2.92
N HIS A 93 -7.12 6.17 3.27
CA HIS A 93 -7.89 6.04 4.50
C HIS A 93 -9.02 5.00 4.34
N GLN A 94 -9.28 4.22 5.39
CA GLN A 94 -10.33 3.20 5.40
C GLN A 94 -11.72 3.74 4.99
N ASN A 95 -12.02 5.01 5.31
CA ASN A 95 -13.29 5.66 4.94
C ASN A 95 -13.53 5.69 3.42
N MET A 96 -12.49 5.48 2.61
CA MET A 96 -12.64 5.33 1.17
C MET A 96 -13.47 4.09 0.79
N LEU A 97 -13.41 3.04 1.62
CA LEU A 97 -14.05 1.75 1.35
C LEU A 97 -15.30 1.51 2.20
N ILE A 98 -15.56 2.38 3.19
CA ILE A 98 -16.69 2.23 4.12
C ILE A 98 -17.86 3.08 3.62
N GLY A 99 -19.03 2.46 3.47
CA GLY A 99 -20.25 3.11 2.97
C GLY A 99 -21.05 3.89 4.04
N GLY A 100 -20.47 4.22 5.17
CA GLY A 100 -21.15 4.97 6.27
C GLY A 100 -21.97 4.10 7.22
N TYR A 101 -22.11 2.81 6.96
CA TYR A 101 -22.71 1.82 7.84
C TYR A 101 -21.78 0.62 7.96
N ASP A 102 -21.75 -0.01 9.13
CA ASP A 102 -21.02 -1.25 9.37
C ASP A 102 -21.83 -2.43 8.78
N ASP A 103 -21.78 -2.56 7.47
CA ASP A 103 -22.40 -3.70 6.80
C ASP A 103 -21.59 -5.00 7.01
N ARG A 104 -22.15 -6.13 6.59
CA ARG A 104 -21.52 -7.44 6.75
C ARG A 104 -20.16 -7.53 6.08
N SER A 105 -19.99 -6.94 4.90
CA SER A 105 -18.72 -6.99 4.16
C SER A 105 -17.62 -6.20 4.88
N TYR A 106 -17.98 -5.07 5.47
CA TYR A 106 -17.05 -4.31 6.30
C TYR A 106 -16.68 -5.08 7.57
N THR A 107 -17.67 -5.51 8.35
CA THR A 107 -17.42 -6.12 9.68
C THR A 107 -16.70 -7.47 9.62
N GLU A 108 -17.03 -8.31 8.63
CA GLU A 108 -16.47 -9.66 8.52
C GLU A 108 -15.18 -9.72 7.67
N ILE A 109 -15.01 -8.81 6.70
CA ILE A 109 -13.89 -8.85 5.76
C ILE A 109 -12.92 -7.67 6.00
N LEU A 110 -13.35 -6.42 5.79
CA LEU A 110 -12.44 -5.29 5.76
C LEU A 110 -11.91 -4.89 7.16
N GLN A 111 -12.79 -4.83 8.16
CA GLN A 111 -12.41 -4.43 9.52
C GLN A 111 -11.29 -5.29 10.12
N PRO A 112 -11.28 -6.63 9.96
CA PRO A 112 -10.15 -7.46 10.41
C PRO A 112 -8.81 -7.08 9.80
N PHE A 113 -8.77 -6.61 8.56
CA PHE A 113 -7.54 -6.11 7.94
C PHE A 113 -7.17 -4.72 8.47
N PHE A 114 -8.11 -3.78 8.52
CA PHE A 114 -7.84 -2.43 9.02
C PHE A 114 -7.47 -2.40 10.52
N SER A 115 -7.98 -3.32 11.31
CA SER A 115 -7.63 -3.46 12.73
C SER A 115 -6.42 -4.36 13.00
N ALA A 116 -5.73 -4.81 11.94
CA ALA A 116 -4.62 -5.75 11.99
C ALA A 116 -4.91 -7.07 12.75
N ARG A 117 -6.20 -7.41 12.96
CA ARG A 117 -6.62 -8.72 13.49
C ARG A 117 -6.38 -9.85 12.49
N ARG A 118 -6.38 -9.53 11.18
CA ARG A 118 -5.99 -10.43 10.11
C ARG A 118 -4.75 -9.84 9.42
N ARG A 119 -3.66 -10.57 9.42
CA ARG A 119 -2.41 -10.17 8.75
C ARG A 119 -2.43 -10.60 7.30
N ILE A 120 -1.87 -9.77 6.43
CA ILE A 120 -1.65 -10.08 5.03
C ILE A 120 -0.20 -10.54 4.91
N GLN A 121 0.00 -11.66 4.21
CA GLN A 121 1.34 -12.12 3.90
C GLN A 121 2.00 -11.14 2.92
N ALA A 122 3.23 -10.75 3.22
CA ALA A 122 4.06 -9.92 2.35
C ALA A 122 5.43 -10.57 2.15
N PRO A 123 6.04 -10.44 0.97
CA PRO A 123 5.45 -9.91 -0.26
C PRO A 123 4.38 -10.83 -0.85
N ILE A 124 3.48 -10.28 -1.68
CA ILE A 124 2.65 -11.05 -2.60
C ILE A 124 3.39 -11.04 -3.93
N SER A 125 4.06 -12.15 -4.24
CA SER A 125 4.94 -12.27 -5.40
C SER A 125 4.23 -12.96 -6.58
N PRO A 126 4.76 -12.86 -7.82
CA PRO A 126 4.19 -13.47 -9.02
C PRO A 126 3.90 -14.97 -8.93
N GLU A 127 4.62 -15.68 -8.05
CA GLU A 127 4.46 -17.13 -7.83
C GLU A 127 3.26 -17.49 -6.96
N HIS A 128 2.65 -16.51 -6.27
CA HIS A 128 1.50 -16.78 -5.39
C HIS A 128 0.25 -17.12 -6.19
N SER A 129 -0.49 -18.11 -5.71
CA SER A 129 -1.82 -18.43 -6.22
C SER A 129 -2.73 -17.19 -6.13
N GLY A 130 -3.41 -16.84 -7.23
CA GLY A 130 -4.27 -15.66 -7.29
C GLY A 130 -3.55 -14.35 -7.64
N TYR A 131 -2.21 -14.34 -7.75
CA TYR A 131 -1.44 -13.13 -8.07
C TYR A 131 -1.97 -12.40 -9.32
N THR A 132 -2.29 -13.12 -10.39
CA THR A 132 -2.78 -12.51 -11.64
C THR A 132 -4.02 -11.65 -11.44
N ALA A 133 -4.96 -12.09 -10.61
CA ALA A 133 -6.17 -11.34 -10.29
C ALA A 133 -5.87 -10.09 -9.46
N LEU A 134 -5.02 -10.22 -8.43
CA LEU A 134 -4.54 -9.11 -7.60
C LEU A 134 -3.76 -8.09 -8.43
N PHE A 135 -2.84 -8.55 -9.28
CA PHE A 135 -2.06 -7.69 -10.15
C PHE A 135 -2.94 -6.88 -11.12
N ALA A 136 -4.00 -7.51 -11.67
CA ALA A 136 -4.96 -6.80 -12.53
C ALA A 136 -5.65 -5.65 -11.77
N SER A 137 -6.07 -5.87 -10.53
CA SER A 137 -6.65 -4.80 -9.68
C SER A 137 -5.63 -3.72 -9.34
N VAL A 138 -4.40 -4.10 -8.95
CA VAL A 138 -3.32 -3.14 -8.65
C VAL A 138 -2.99 -2.27 -9.86
N HIS A 139 -2.90 -2.87 -11.05
CA HIS A 139 -2.66 -2.12 -12.28
C HIS A 139 -3.77 -1.11 -12.58
N GLN A 140 -5.03 -1.49 -12.39
CA GLN A 140 -6.18 -0.60 -12.55
C GLN A 140 -6.22 0.50 -11.49
N ILE A 141 -5.89 0.20 -10.24
CA ILE A 141 -5.78 1.18 -9.15
C ILE A 141 -4.83 2.31 -9.57
N PHE A 142 -3.59 1.98 -9.96
CA PHE A 142 -2.61 3.00 -10.35
C PHE A 142 -2.95 3.69 -11.67
N ARG A 143 -3.67 3.06 -12.58
CA ARG A 143 -4.20 3.72 -13.77
C ARG A 143 -5.25 4.78 -13.40
N CYS A 144 -6.24 4.44 -12.58
CA CYS A 144 -7.28 5.38 -12.12
C CYS A 144 -6.70 6.60 -11.42
N ILE A 145 -5.70 6.39 -10.56
CA ILE A 145 -5.02 7.49 -9.85
C ILE A 145 -4.38 8.46 -10.84
N ARG A 146 -3.72 7.96 -11.89
CA ARG A 146 -3.09 8.82 -12.92
C ARG A 146 -4.10 9.56 -13.79
N GLU A 147 -5.32 9.02 -13.98
CA GLU A 147 -6.41 9.70 -14.67
C GLU A 147 -6.99 10.87 -13.87
N ASN A 148 -6.96 10.80 -12.54
CA ASN A 148 -7.28 11.86 -11.59
C ASN A 148 -8.60 12.58 -11.87
N SER A 149 -9.71 11.85 -11.88
CA SER A 149 -11.05 12.37 -12.10
C SER A 149 -12.07 11.71 -11.16
N ALA A 150 -13.21 12.37 -10.93
CA ALA A 150 -14.28 11.79 -10.09
C ALA A 150 -14.79 10.45 -10.63
N VAL A 151 -14.76 10.23 -11.96
CA VAL A 151 -15.12 8.96 -12.58
C VAL A 151 -14.08 7.89 -12.31
N SER A 152 -12.79 8.24 -12.44
CA SER A 152 -11.70 7.32 -12.11
C SER A 152 -11.62 7.03 -10.61
N ASP A 153 -11.99 7.96 -9.73
CA ASP A 153 -12.10 7.71 -8.29
C ASP A 153 -13.18 6.67 -7.94
N LEU A 154 -14.29 6.65 -8.69
CA LEU A 154 -15.33 5.64 -8.51
C LEU A 154 -14.80 4.24 -8.88
N LEU A 155 -14.08 4.14 -10.01
CA LEU A 155 -13.44 2.89 -10.42
C LEU A 155 -12.32 2.48 -9.45
N LEU A 156 -11.53 3.44 -8.97
CA LEU A 156 -10.48 3.22 -7.96
C LEU A 156 -11.06 2.56 -6.69
N LYS A 157 -12.18 3.04 -6.17
CA LYS A 157 -12.87 2.42 -5.03
C LYS A 157 -13.29 0.98 -5.33
N SER A 158 -13.84 0.74 -6.51
CA SER A 158 -14.24 -0.61 -6.95
C SER A 158 -13.04 -1.56 -7.01
N GLU A 159 -11.92 -1.12 -7.56
CA GLU A 159 -10.71 -1.95 -7.66
C GLU A 159 -10.02 -2.19 -6.32
N LEU A 160 -10.05 -1.21 -5.41
CA LEU A 160 -9.60 -1.41 -4.04
C LEU A 160 -10.46 -2.44 -3.30
N LEU A 161 -11.79 -2.40 -3.45
CA LEU A 161 -12.68 -3.44 -2.90
C LEU A 161 -12.40 -4.81 -3.51
N ARG A 162 -12.19 -4.87 -4.83
CA ARG A 162 -11.84 -6.10 -5.54
C ARG A 162 -10.49 -6.68 -5.08
N PHE A 163 -9.55 -5.85 -4.68
CA PHE A 163 -8.25 -6.29 -4.15
C PHE A 163 -8.43 -7.13 -2.87
N PHE A 164 -9.46 -6.87 -2.05
CA PHE A 164 -9.75 -7.61 -0.83
C PHE A 164 -10.66 -8.84 -1.04
N TYR A 165 -11.16 -9.03 -2.26
CA TYR A 165 -11.99 -10.18 -2.62
C TYR A 165 -11.13 -11.40 -2.95
#